data_7017e156e74ed3f4335f9d30b6205757
#
_entry.id   7017e156e74ed3f4335f9d30b6205757
#
_cell.length_a   1.000
_cell.length_b   1.000
_cell.length_c   1.000
_cell.angle_alpha   90.00
_cell.angle_beta   90.00
_cell.angle_gamma   90.00
#
_symmetry.space_group_name_H-M   'P 1'
#
loop_
_entity.id
_entity.type
_entity.pdbx_description
1 polymer ?
#
loop_
_entity_poly.entity_id
_entity_poly.type
_entity_poly.pdbx_seq_one_letter_code
_entity_poly.pdbx_strand_id
1 'polypeptide(L)'
;MKDYNTDMPETHGNNTSPTFHIGSIPIYGDAILSPMDGFSDWPFRSICRGLGSAMSVTEFVKDKFIIHALEHIERRFKYDEAERPVAFQIYGDDPDELLEAALRVQELKPDIIDINMGCPAKTVAHSGAGVGLMRTPLKVARIFRKLSAALEIPVTGKIRIGWEDYRSYKLIARIVEENGGAAIAVHARTKEQGYGGEANWDVIAEVKAAVKIPVIGNGDVKVAADIERMKAYTGCEAVMIGRAAVGNPWIFARLDRSQVPPEAVRQMVHQHLERHMAFYGVRIGMMLFRKHAMQYLKLQRLPRATRTRILLQENAEDFLAALDEIYTGLEIQSETSLRL
;
A
#
# COMPACT_ATOMS: atom_id res chain seq x y z
N MET A 1 -15.51 -26.53 -8.34
CA MET A 1 -14.48 -25.51 -8.15
C MET A 1 -13.32 -25.88 -9.06
N LYS A 2 -13.12 -25.20 -10.18
CA LYS A 2 -11.93 -25.38 -11.02
C LYS A 2 -10.88 -24.40 -10.51
N ASP A 3 -9.74 -24.93 -10.09
CA ASP A 3 -8.56 -24.15 -9.73
C ASP A 3 -8.02 -23.46 -10.99
N TYR A 4 -8.32 -22.17 -11.12
CA TYR A 4 -7.85 -21.30 -12.22
C TYR A 4 -6.49 -20.65 -11.92
N ASN A 5 -5.66 -21.32 -11.11
CA ASN A 5 -4.31 -20.84 -10.77
C ASN A 5 -3.22 -21.36 -11.72
N THR A 6 -3.58 -22.02 -12.85
CA THR A 6 -2.63 -22.80 -13.65
C THR A 6 -2.09 -22.11 -14.90
N ASP A 7 -2.55 -20.89 -15.27
CA ASP A 7 -2.11 -20.22 -16.50
C ASP A 7 -1.51 -18.80 -16.29
N MET A 8 -1.24 -18.39 -15.06
CA MET A 8 -0.43 -17.20 -14.82
C MET A 8 1.05 -17.62 -14.80
N PRO A 9 1.94 -16.90 -15.51
CA PRO A 9 3.36 -17.20 -15.42
C PRO A 9 3.79 -17.19 -13.95
N GLU A 10 4.53 -18.21 -13.53
CA GLU A 10 5.14 -18.26 -12.19
C GLU A 10 5.95 -16.98 -11.99
N THR A 11 5.39 -16.04 -11.22
CA THR A 11 5.93 -14.70 -11.03
C THR A 11 7.12 -14.67 -10.08
N HIS A 12 7.53 -15.82 -9.57
CA HIS A 12 8.76 -15.98 -8.81
C HIS A 12 9.72 -16.87 -9.57
N GLY A 13 10.51 -16.26 -10.46
CA GLY A 13 11.78 -16.89 -10.84
C GLY A 13 12.45 -17.33 -9.53
N ASN A 14 13.00 -18.55 -9.50
CA ASN A 14 13.74 -19.15 -8.37
C ASN A 14 14.96 -18.30 -7.98
N ASN A 15 14.75 -17.05 -7.60
CA ASN A 15 15.77 -16.21 -7.01
C ASN A 15 15.84 -16.57 -5.54
N THR A 16 16.72 -17.49 -5.19
CA THR A 16 16.93 -17.99 -3.81
C THR A 16 17.51 -16.92 -2.89
N SER A 17 17.96 -15.77 -3.42
CA SER A 17 18.54 -14.67 -2.66
C SER A 17 17.52 -13.53 -2.49
N PRO A 18 17.42 -12.93 -1.29
CA PRO A 18 16.57 -11.77 -1.07
C PRO A 18 17.06 -10.57 -1.90
N THR A 19 16.12 -9.73 -2.35
CA THR A 19 16.43 -8.48 -3.07
C THR A 19 17.12 -7.48 -2.14
N PHE A 20 16.64 -7.38 -0.91
CA PHE A 20 17.24 -6.59 0.17
C PHE A 20 16.72 -7.10 1.53
N HIS A 21 17.21 -6.50 2.63
CA HIS A 21 16.75 -6.82 3.98
C HIS A 21 16.20 -5.57 4.68
N ILE A 22 15.20 -5.74 5.53
CA ILE A 22 14.76 -4.73 6.51
C ILE A 22 15.11 -5.27 7.89
N GLY A 23 16.21 -4.78 8.47
CA GLY A 23 16.80 -5.41 9.63
C GLY A 23 17.18 -6.87 9.32
N SER A 24 16.63 -7.82 10.09
CA SER A 24 16.82 -9.26 9.85
C SER A 24 15.83 -9.86 8.84
N ILE A 25 14.82 -9.13 8.40
CA ILE A 25 13.72 -9.64 7.56
C ILE A 25 14.14 -9.62 6.08
N PRO A 26 14.23 -10.78 5.39
CA PRO A 26 14.53 -10.83 3.96
C PRO A 26 13.31 -10.40 3.14
N ILE A 27 13.53 -9.56 2.14
CA ILE A 27 12.50 -9.09 1.21
C ILE A 27 12.79 -9.65 -0.17
N TYR A 28 11.81 -10.37 -0.75
CA TYR A 28 11.86 -10.93 -2.09
C TYR A 28 10.97 -10.12 -3.01
N GLY A 29 11.57 -9.45 -3.98
CA GLY A 29 10.90 -8.50 -4.88
C GLY A 29 11.16 -7.04 -4.49
N ASP A 30 10.67 -6.13 -5.32
CA ASP A 30 11.00 -4.71 -5.27
C ASP A 30 9.82 -3.78 -5.54
N ALA A 31 8.61 -4.32 -5.64
CA ALA A 31 7.37 -3.54 -5.73
C ALA A 31 6.48 -3.84 -4.52
N ILE A 32 6.01 -2.82 -3.82
CA ILE A 32 5.30 -2.92 -2.54
C ILE A 32 4.02 -2.11 -2.62
N LEU A 33 2.89 -2.66 -2.16
CA LEU A 33 1.66 -1.88 -2.02
C LEU A 33 1.83 -0.80 -0.95
N SER A 34 1.62 0.46 -1.33
CA SER A 34 1.67 1.58 -0.37
C SER A 34 0.46 1.53 0.58
N PRO A 35 0.64 1.78 1.89
CA PRO A 35 -0.49 1.91 2.80
C PRO A 35 -1.38 3.10 2.40
N MET A 36 -2.68 2.83 2.23
CA MET A 36 -3.70 3.81 1.83
C MET A 36 -4.97 3.59 2.65
N ASP A 37 -5.23 4.48 3.60
CA ASP A 37 -6.44 4.38 4.44
C ASP A 37 -7.71 4.30 3.59
N GLY A 38 -8.53 3.32 3.89
CA GLY A 38 -9.73 2.99 3.14
C GLY A 38 -9.51 2.18 1.86
N PHE A 39 -8.27 1.83 1.47
CA PHE A 39 -8.00 1.05 0.25
C PHE A 39 -7.11 -0.16 0.47
N SER A 40 -6.07 -0.07 1.30
CA SER A 40 -5.13 -1.16 1.53
C SER A 40 -5.52 -2.03 2.72
N ASP A 41 -6.80 -2.36 2.82
CA ASP A 41 -7.34 -3.32 3.77
C ASP A 41 -6.90 -4.76 3.45
N TRP A 42 -7.17 -5.70 4.35
CA TRP A 42 -6.78 -7.10 4.17
C TRP A 42 -7.23 -7.70 2.82
N PRO A 43 -8.51 -7.52 2.35
CA PRO A 43 -8.93 -8.05 1.06
C PRO A 43 -8.09 -7.58 -0.11
N PHE A 44 -7.72 -6.30 -0.15
CA PHE A 44 -6.91 -5.76 -1.25
C PHE A 44 -5.43 -6.10 -1.11
N ARG A 45 -4.85 -6.03 0.10
CA ARG A 45 -3.46 -6.42 0.33
C ARG A 45 -3.18 -7.86 -0.07
N SER A 46 -4.06 -8.79 0.34
CA SER A 46 -3.91 -10.22 0.02
C SER A 46 -3.95 -10.49 -1.49
N ILE A 47 -4.76 -9.73 -2.26
CA ILE A 47 -4.74 -9.78 -3.72
C ILE A 47 -3.40 -9.27 -4.26
N CYS A 48 -2.96 -8.10 -3.84
CA CYS A 48 -1.70 -7.53 -4.30
C CYS A 48 -0.50 -8.42 -3.94
N ARG A 49 -0.53 -9.05 -2.76
CA ARG A 49 0.51 -9.99 -2.32
C ARG A 49 0.55 -11.23 -3.22
N GLY A 50 -0.61 -11.80 -3.55
CA GLY A 50 -0.73 -12.94 -4.48
C GLY A 50 -0.26 -12.61 -5.91
N LEU A 51 -0.24 -11.32 -6.28
CA LEU A 51 0.24 -10.84 -7.58
C LEU A 51 1.70 -10.34 -7.56
N GLY A 52 2.43 -10.53 -6.46
CA GLY A 52 3.87 -10.24 -6.40
C GLY A 52 4.26 -8.97 -5.65
N SER A 53 3.36 -8.33 -4.87
CA SER A 53 3.81 -7.32 -3.91
C SER A 53 4.80 -7.93 -2.93
N ALA A 54 5.99 -7.36 -2.78
CA ALA A 54 7.10 -7.96 -2.05
C ALA A 54 6.85 -8.11 -0.54
N MET A 55 5.98 -7.27 0.02
CA MET A 55 5.50 -7.33 1.40
C MET A 55 4.13 -6.65 1.53
N SER A 56 3.48 -6.84 2.67
CA SER A 56 2.23 -6.15 3.01
C SER A 56 2.48 -5.04 4.03
N VAL A 57 1.77 -3.91 3.89
CA VAL A 57 1.73 -2.84 4.90
C VAL A 57 0.27 -2.55 5.22
N THR A 58 -0.11 -2.58 6.49
CA THR A 58 -1.50 -2.32 6.91
C THR A 58 -1.87 -0.85 6.74
N GLU A 59 -3.16 -0.57 6.74
CA GLU A 59 -3.63 0.79 6.97
C GLU A 59 -3.14 1.30 8.32
N PHE A 60 -2.86 2.61 8.41
CA PHE A 60 -2.33 3.18 9.64
C PHE A 60 -3.39 3.30 10.74
N VAL A 61 -2.99 3.00 11.97
CA VAL A 61 -3.86 3.08 13.14
C VAL A 61 -3.27 4.04 14.17
N LYS A 62 -4.14 4.85 14.79
CA LYS A 62 -3.72 5.81 15.81
C LYS A 62 -3.33 5.10 17.11
N ASP A 63 -2.22 5.52 17.72
CA ASP A 63 -1.71 5.05 19.01
C ASP A 63 -2.78 4.95 20.09
N LYS A 64 -3.55 6.01 20.31
CA LYS A 64 -4.62 6.05 21.33
C LYS A 64 -5.72 5.02 21.11
N PHE A 65 -6.05 4.70 19.84
CA PHE A 65 -7.02 3.63 19.57
C PHE A 65 -6.43 2.25 19.90
N ILE A 66 -5.14 2.05 19.64
CA ILE A 66 -4.44 0.81 20.01
C ILE A 66 -4.40 0.67 21.52
N ILE A 67 -4.07 1.73 22.24
CA ILE A 67 -3.97 1.71 23.69
C ILE A 67 -5.32 1.44 24.37
N HIS A 68 -6.39 2.05 23.89
CA HIS A 68 -7.66 2.05 24.61
C HIS A 68 -8.75 1.16 24.01
N ALA A 69 -8.60 0.70 22.77
CA ALA A 69 -9.66 0.02 22.03
C ALA A 69 -9.16 -1.03 21.04
N LEU A 70 -8.02 -1.69 21.31
CA LEU A 70 -7.40 -2.66 20.39
C LEU A 70 -8.38 -3.75 19.95
N GLU A 71 -9.17 -4.30 20.86
CA GLU A 71 -10.17 -5.34 20.57
C GLU A 71 -11.18 -4.93 19.49
N HIS A 72 -11.52 -3.62 19.42
CA HIS A 72 -12.43 -3.09 18.42
C HIS A 72 -11.79 -2.82 17.07
N ILE A 73 -10.47 -2.67 17.03
CA ILE A 73 -9.72 -2.30 15.83
C ILE A 73 -8.76 -3.40 15.34
N GLU A 74 -8.69 -4.53 16.04
CA GLU A 74 -7.81 -5.66 15.70
C GLU A 74 -7.98 -6.11 14.24
N ARG A 75 -9.21 -6.00 13.71
CA ARG A 75 -9.49 -6.24 12.29
C ARG A 75 -8.60 -5.45 11.34
N ARG A 76 -8.14 -4.25 11.70
CA ARG A 76 -7.22 -3.45 10.87
C ARG A 76 -5.84 -4.06 10.75
N PHE A 77 -5.46 -4.90 11.71
CA PHE A 77 -4.21 -5.64 11.74
C PHE A 77 -4.33 -7.08 11.22
N LYS A 78 -5.54 -7.49 10.76
CA LYS A 78 -5.73 -8.83 10.18
C LYS A 78 -4.79 -9.04 9.00
N TYR A 79 -4.10 -10.16 9.00
CA TYR A 79 -3.28 -10.66 7.89
C TYR A 79 -3.35 -12.19 7.85
N ASP A 80 -2.90 -12.77 6.74
CA ASP A 80 -2.67 -14.20 6.59
C ASP A 80 -1.16 -14.47 6.45
N GLU A 81 -0.71 -15.66 6.80
CA GLU A 81 0.71 -16.06 6.71
C GLU A 81 1.29 -15.87 5.29
N ALA A 82 0.46 -16.02 4.25
CA ALA A 82 0.86 -15.78 2.86
C ALA A 82 1.18 -14.30 2.55
N GLU A 83 0.77 -13.35 3.42
CA GLU A 83 1.09 -11.94 3.25
C GLU A 83 2.47 -11.56 3.78
N ARG A 84 3.12 -12.44 4.57
CA ARG A 84 4.45 -12.14 5.13
C ARG A 84 5.52 -11.88 4.06
N PRO A 85 6.44 -10.92 4.31
CA PRO A 85 6.55 -10.09 5.51
C PRO A 85 5.41 -9.07 5.61
N VAL A 86 4.90 -8.84 6.83
CA VAL A 86 3.84 -7.86 7.07
C VAL A 86 4.29 -6.77 8.05
N ALA A 87 4.12 -5.51 7.64
CA ALA A 87 4.36 -4.35 8.49
C ALA A 87 3.04 -3.79 9.01
N PHE A 88 2.95 -3.57 10.32
CA PHE A 88 1.84 -2.84 10.92
C PHE A 88 2.18 -1.36 11.00
N GLN A 89 1.39 -0.53 10.31
CA GLN A 89 1.62 0.90 10.32
C GLN A 89 0.81 1.58 11.43
N ILE A 90 1.50 2.30 12.30
CA ILE A 90 0.91 3.08 13.40
C ILE A 90 1.27 4.55 13.28
N TYR A 91 0.49 5.42 13.91
CA TYR A 91 0.80 6.84 13.97
C TYR A 91 0.39 7.46 15.31
N GLY A 92 1.14 8.47 15.67
CA GLY A 92 0.96 9.28 16.87
C GLY A 92 1.99 10.38 16.89
N ASP A 93 2.04 11.16 17.95
CA ASP A 93 3.04 12.23 18.12
C ASP A 93 3.72 12.19 19.48
N ASP A 94 3.25 11.39 20.41
CA ASP A 94 3.90 11.16 21.69
C ASP A 94 4.77 9.90 21.67
N PRO A 95 6.07 10.00 22.04
CA PRO A 95 6.98 8.85 22.00
C PRO A 95 6.63 7.73 22.99
N ASP A 96 6.00 8.06 24.12
CA ASP A 96 5.63 7.07 25.14
C ASP A 96 4.32 6.36 24.76
N GLU A 97 3.33 7.10 24.26
CA GLU A 97 2.10 6.51 23.71
C GLU A 97 2.40 5.62 22.48
N LEU A 98 3.28 6.04 21.59
CA LEU A 98 3.70 5.23 20.43
C LEU A 98 4.43 3.94 20.88
N LEU A 99 5.27 4.01 21.91
CA LEU A 99 5.93 2.81 22.47
C LEU A 99 4.89 1.85 23.04
N GLU A 100 3.96 2.33 23.87
CA GLU A 100 2.90 1.50 24.43
C GLU A 100 2.06 0.84 23.35
N ALA A 101 1.65 1.62 22.33
CA ALA A 101 0.89 1.11 21.19
C ALA A 101 1.69 0.04 20.41
N ALA A 102 2.97 0.30 20.14
CA ALA A 102 3.83 -0.62 19.40
C ALA A 102 4.03 -1.96 20.16
N LEU A 103 4.23 -1.93 21.46
CA LEU A 103 4.33 -3.14 22.29
C LEU A 103 3.04 -3.97 22.23
N ARG A 104 1.87 -3.32 22.29
CA ARG A 104 0.58 -4.03 22.19
C ARG A 104 0.36 -4.68 20.83
N VAL A 105 0.68 -4.00 19.74
CA VAL A 105 0.49 -4.59 18.40
C VAL A 105 1.58 -5.59 18.03
N GLN A 106 2.75 -5.56 18.67
CA GLN A 106 3.78 -6.60 18.52
C GLN A 106 3.24 -7.97 18.94
N GLU A 107 2.35 -8.04 19.96
CA GLU A 107 1.71 -9.28 20.40
C GLU A 107 0.86 -9.95 19.28
N LEU A 108 0.42 -9.17 18.30
CA LEU A 108 -0.27 -9.68 17.10
C LEU A 108 0.70 -10.24 16.04
N LYS A 109 2.00 -10.28 16.35
CA LYS A 109 3.09 -10.91 15.59
C LYS A 109 3.27 -10.40 14.14
N PRO A 110 3.32 -9.08 13.90
CA PRO A 110 3.82 -8.56 12.64
C PRO A 110 5.32 -8.84 12.48
N ASP A 111 5.84 -8.71 11.28
CA ASP A 111 7.29 -8.80 11.02
C ASP A 111 7.99 -7.45 11.23
N ILE A 112 7.26 -6.34 11.10
CA ILE A 112 7.79 -4.97 11.13
C ILE A 112 6.74 -4.04 11.77
N ILE A 113 7.20 -3.03 12.53
CA ILE A 113 6.38 -1.87 12.90
C ILE A 113 6.82 -0.69 12.02
N ASP A 114 5.87 -0.06 11.33
CA ASP A 114 6.12 1.12 10.50
C ASP A 114 5.47 2.37 11.10
N ILE A 115 6.24 3.45 11.19
CA ILE A 115 5.76 4.74 11.73
C ILE A 115 5.34 5.66 10.59
N ASN A 116 4.04 6.03 10.57
CA ASN A 116 3.54 6.97 9.60
C ASN A 116 3.95 8.40 9.94
N MET A 117 4.85 8.95 9.16
CA MET A 117 5.31 10.35 9.20
C MET A 117 5.00 11.10 7.89
N GLY A 118 4.00 10.62 7.14
CA GLY A 118 3.69 11.14 5.82
C GLY A 118 2.22 11.49 5.57
N CYS A 119 1.28 11.12 6.45
CA CYS A 119 -0.14 11.42 6.27
C CYS A 119 -0.38 12.95 6.25
N PRO A 120 -0.93 13.52 5.14
CA PRO A 120 -1.15 14.95 5.01
C PRO A 120 -2.52 15.40 5.51
N ALA A 121 -3.38 14.48 5.98
CA ALA A 121 -4.73 14.80 6.46
C ALA A 121 -4.66 15.87 7.57
N LYS A 122 -5.47 16.92 7.45
CA LYS A 122 -5.41 18.07 8.36
C LYS A 122 -5.49 17.68 9.84
N THR A 123 -6.42 16.77 10.18
CA THR A 123 -6.60 16.29 11.55
C THR A 123 -5.36 15.57 12.10
N VAL A 124 -4.65 14.81 11.26
CA VAL A 124 -3.42 14.10 11.64
C VAL A 124 -2.23 15.05 11.69
N ALA A 125 -2.01 15.85 10.65
CA ALA A 125 -0.85 16.72 10.54
C ALA A 125 -0.84 17.84 11.60
N HIS A 126 -2.01 18.42 11.93
CA HIS A 126 -2.12 19.47 12.93
C HIS A 126 -2.07 18.95 14.37
N SER A 127 -2.32 17.66 14.61
CA SER A 127 -2.08 17.07 15.94
C SER A 127 -0.60 16.79 16.23
N GLY A 128 0.30 17.09 15.28
CA GLY A 128 1.73 16.81 15.41
C GLY A 128 2.14 15.43 14.89
N ALA A 129 1.17 14.59 14.50
CA ALA A 129 1.40 13.25 13.95
C ALA A 129 1.52 13.24 12.41
N GLY A 130 1.79 12.09 11.82
CA GLY A 130 1.94 11.99 10.38
C GLY A 130 3.02 12.93 9.86
N VAL A 131 2.74 13.70 8.80
CA VAL A 131 3.70 14.66 8.28
C VAL A 131 4.05 15.79 9.29
N GLY A 132 3.23 16.00 10.32
CA GLY A 132 3.49 16.92 11.41
C GLY A 132 4.76 16.58 12.19
N LEU A 133 5.07 15.29 12.38
CA LEU A 133 6.30 14.83 13.04
C LEU A 133 7.57 15.34 12.36
N MET A 134 7.55 15.53 11.05
CA MET A 134 8.72 15.99 10.29
C MET A 134 9.15 17.44 10.69
N ARG A 135 8.31 18.18 11.41
CA ARG A 135 8.64 19.52 11.96
C ARG A 135 9.32 19.45 13.32
N THR A 136 9.39 18.27 13.92
CA THR A 136 9.95 18.04 15.26
C THR A 136 11.01 16.93 15.25
N PRO A 137 12.19 17.16 14.64
CA PRO A 137 13.23 16.14 14.46
C PRO A 137 13.66 15.45 15.74
N LEU A 138 13.78 16.20 16.86
CA LEU A 138 14.14 15.64 18.17
C LEU A 138 13.09 14.65 18.70
N LYS A 139 11.81 14.88 18.37
CA LYS A 139 10.72 13.96 18.73
C LYS A 139 10.84 12.67 17.89
N VAL A 140 11.13 12.78 16.59
CA VAL A 140 11.40 11.63 15.73
C VAL A 140 12.57 10.79 16.26
N ALA A 141 13.68 11.41 16.63
CA ALA A 141 14.82 10.73 17.25
C ALA A 141 14.41 9.95 18.49
N ARG A 142 13.61 10.58 19.38
CA ARG A 142 13.13 9.93 20.62
C ARG A 142 12.22 8.75 20.33
N ILE A 143 11.31 8.88 19.35
CA ILE A 143 10.42 7.80 18.92
C ILE A 143 11.24 6.60 18.45
N PHE A 144 12.10 6.77 17.45
CA PHE A 144 12.86 5.66 16.88
C PHE A 144 13.78 5.01 17.91
N ARG A 145 14.49 5.80 18.73
CA ARG A 145 15.35 5.27 19.78
C ARG A 145 14.59 4.40 20.79
N LYS A 146 13.40 4.86 21.24
CA LYS A 146 12.59 4.10 22.19
C LYS A 146 12.06 2.80 21.59
N LEU A 147 11.48 2.89 20.39
CA LEU A 147 10.89 1.73 19.73
C LEU A 147 11.96 0.69 19.37
N SER A 148 13.05 1.12 18.74
CA SER A 148 14.13 0.19 18.33
C SER A 148 14.85 -0.47 19.51
N ALA A 149 14.84 0.16 20.68
CA ALA A 149 15.42 -0.43 21.89
C ALA A 149 14.49 -1.41 22.60
N ALA A 150 13.18 -1.27 22.44
CA ALA A 150 12.19 -2.04 23.19
C ALA A 150 11.50 -3.15 22.37
N LEU A 151 11.42 -3.01 21.05
CA LEU A 151 10.78 -3.99 20.19
C LEU A 151 11.77 -5.06 19.73
N GLU A 152 11.29 -6.29 19.59
CA GLU A 152 12.05 -7.44 19.09
C GLU A 152 12.13 -7.48 17.56
N ILE A 153 11.28 -6.69 16.88
CA ILE A 153 11.15 -6.63 15.43
C ILE A 153 11.60 -5.28 14.88
N PRO A 154 12.02 -5.21 13.60
CA PRO A 154 12.47 -3.97 12.97
C PRO A 154 11.42 -2.85 13.01
N VAL A 155 11.91 -1.61 13.18
CA VAL A 155 11.09 -0.38 13.10
C VAL A 155 11.46 0.36 11.83
N THR A 156 10.46 0.75 11.04
CA THR A 156 10.62 1.52 9.81
C THR A 156 9.85 2.82 9.87
N GLY A 157 10.09 3.70 8.90
CA GLY A 157 9.33 4.94 8.83
C GLY A 157 8.91 5.29 7.41
N LYS A 158 7.70 5.84 7.25
CA LYS A 158 7.22 6.35 5.97
C LYS A 158 7.03 7.85 6.04
N ILE A 159 7.77 8.60 5.21
CA ILE A 159 7.81 10.06 5.20
C ILE A 159 7.26 10.65 3.89
N ARG A 160 7.00 11.95 3.92
CA ARG A 160 7.00 12.87 2.77
C ARG A 160 8.28 13.70 2.75
N ILE A 161 8.40 14.63 1.79
CA ILE A 161 9.58 15.53 1.76
C ILE A 161 9.50 16.67 2.77
N GLY A 162 8.39 16.83 3.44
CA GLY A 162 8.15 17.81 4.48
C GLY A 162 6.91 18.67 4.23
N TRP A 163 6.88 19.82 4.85
CA TRP A 163 5.92 20.87 4.61
C TRP A 163 6.36 21.72 3.40
N GLU A 164 5.56 22.66 2.90
CA GLU A 164 5.93 23.46 1.74
C GLU A 164 7.21 24.26 1.96
N ASP A 165 7.28 24.93 3.10
CA ASP A 165 8.36 25.82 3.53
C ASP A 165 9.53 25.09 4.22
N TYR A 166 9.31 23.88 4.72
CA TYR A 166 10.29 23.12 5.51
C TYR A 166 10.48 21.69 4.96
N ARG A 167 11.55 21.54 4.22
CA ARG A 167 11.92 20.27 3.58
C ARG A 167 12.97 19.53 4.41
N SER A 168 12.49 18.76 5.38
CA SER A 168 13.35 18.07 6.37
C SER A 168 13.72 16.63 6.01
N TYR A 169 13.35 16.12 4.84
CA TYR A 169 13.45 14.72 4.48
C TYR A 169 14.84 14.09 4.71
N LYS A 170 15.94 14.75 4.30
CA LYS A 170 17.31 14.24 4.53
C LYS A 170 17.66 14.16 6.01
N LEU A 171 17.32 15.19 6.76
CA LEU A 171 17.54 15.24 8.21
C LEU A 171 16.74 14.13 8.91
N ILE A 172 15.47 13.98 8.57
CA ILE A 172 14.61 12.95 9.15
C ILE A 172 15.11 11.54 8.80
N ALA A 173 15.54 11.31 7.55
CA ALA A 173 16.07 10.01 7.13
C ALA A 173 17.32 9.61 7.93
N ARG A 174 18.26 10.54 8.13
CA ARG A 174 19.44 10.31 8.98
C ARG A 174 19.07 10.06 10.43
N ILE A 175 18.13 10.83 10.97
CA ILE A 175 17.64 10.64 12.33
C ILE A 175 17.02 9.26 12.51
N VAL A 176 16.23 8.79 11.54
CA VAL A 176 15.65 7.43 11.54
C VAL A 176 16.76 6.39 11.62
N GLU A 177 17.75 6.46 10.72
CA GLU A 177 18.91 5.54 10.71
C GLU A 177 19.70 5.59 12.01
N GLU A 178 20.11 6.77 12.44
CA GLU A 178 20.97 6.98 13.63
C GLU A 178 20.30 6.55 14.95
N ASN A 179 18.97 6.42 14.96
CA ASN A 179 18.21 6.00 16.12
C ASN A 179 17.58 4.59 15.96
N GLY A 180 18.15 3.75 15.07
CA GLY A 180 17.84 2.33 14.98
C GLY A 180 16.70 1.98 14.01
N GLY A 181 16.25 2.92 13.17
CA GLY A 181 15.31 2.60 12.10
C GLY A 181 15.95 1.68 11.05
N ALA A 182 15.20 0.67 10.59
CA ALA A 182 15.70 -0.39 9.72
C ALA A 182 15.46 -0.14 8.23
N ALA A 183 14.55 0.75 7.86
CA ALA A 183 14.29 1.21 6.48
C ALA A 183 13.48 2.49 6.49
N ILE A 184 13.47 3.19 5.35
CA ILE A 184 12.65 4.39 5.17
C ILE A 184 11.96 4.42 3.82
N ALA A 185 10.63 4.66 3.81
CA ALA A 185 9.85 4.89 2.59
C ALA A 185 9.60 6.38 2.38
N VAL A 186 9.88 6.89 1.17
CA VAL A 186 9.87 8.32 0.86
C VAL A 186 8.83 8.62 -0.21
N HIS A 187 7.71 9.26 0.17
CA HIS A 187 6.79 9.83 -0.81
C HIS A 187 7.29 11.20 -1.25
N ALA A 188 7.69 11.30 -2.50
CA ALA A 188 8.40 12.45 -3.07
C ALA A 188 7.49 13.66 -3.37
N ARG A 189 6.59 14.00 -2.43
CA ARG A 189 5.72 15.19 -2.42
C ARG A 189 5.71 15.85 -1.06
N THR A 190 5.50 17.17 -1.04
CA THR A 190 5.25 17.90 0.21
C THR A 190 3.83 17.61 0.74
N LYS A 191 3.56 18.02 1.97
CA LYS A 191 2.23 17.99 2.57
C LYS A 191 1.24 18.83 1.74
N GLU A 192 1.66 20.04 1.31
CA GLU A 192 0.81 20.99 0.58
C GLU A 192 0.47 20.49 -0.84
N GLN A 193 1.39 19.83 -1.50
CA GLN A 193 1.10 19.18 -2.79
C GLN A 193 0.01 18.11 -2.67
N GLY A 194 -0.13 17.46 -1.51
CA GLY A 194 -1.09 16.36 -1.35
C GLY A 194 -0.84 15.26 -2.38
N TYR A 195 -1.68 15.22 -3.42
CA TYR A 195 -1.54 14.32 -4.58
C TYR A 195 -1.41 15.07 -5.92
N GLY A 196 -1.36 16.40 -5.87
CA GLY A 196 -1.20 17.27 -7.04
C GLY A 196 0.25 17.42 -7.47
N GLY A 197 0.45 18.02 -8.65
CA GLY A 197 1.77 18.20 -9.24
C GLY A 197 2.49 16.86 -9.51
N GLU A 198 3.80 16.93 -9.67
CA GLU A 198 4.67 15.78 -9.91
C GLU A 198 5.48 15.41 -8.65
N ALA A 199 5.74 14.12 -8.48
CA ALA A 199 6.63 13.63 -7.44
C ALA A 199 8.08 13.91 -7.85
N ASN A 200 8.84 14.55 -6.97
CA ASN A 200 10.25 14.86 -7.24
C ASN A 200 11.15 13.68 -6.85
N TRP A 201 11.52 12.85 -7.81
CA TRP A 201 12.35 11.67 -7.58
C TRP A 201 13.79 12.01 -7.17
N ASP A 202 14.30 13.22 -7.44
CA ASP A 202 15.63 13.67 -6.96
C ASP A 202 15.72 13.56 -5.43
N VAL A 203 14.62 13.85 -4.74
CA VAL A 203 14.54 13.74 -3.28
C VAL A 203 14.76 12.29 -2.80
N ILE A 204 14.25 11.31 -3.53
CA ILE A 204 14.47 9.88 -3.21
C ILE A 204 15.97 9.54 -3.39
N ALA A 205 16.59 9.97 -4.50
CA ALA A 205 18.01 9.79 -4.74
C ALA A 205 18.88 10.49 -3.67
N GLU A 206 18.49 11.70 -3.26
CA GLU A 206 19.20 12.43 -2.21
C GLU A 206 19.07 11.74 -0.83
N VAL A 207 17.92 11.14 -0.51
CA VAL A 207 17.77 10.34 0.70
C VAL A 207 18.62 9.08 0.60
N LYS A 208 18.60 8.39 -0.55
CA LYS A 208 19.41 7.18 -0.77
C LYS A 208 20.91 7.46 -0.62
N ALA A 209 21.37 8.59 -1.08
CA ALA A 209 22.75 9.02 -0.89
C ALA A 209 23.10 9.43 0.56
N ALA A 210 22.09 9.74 1.37
CA ALA A 210 22.27 10.26 2.74
C ALA A 210 22.25 9.19 3.82
N VAL A 211 21.71 7.98 3.55
CA VAL A 211 21.57 6.88 4.51
C VAL A 211 22.04 5.55 3.93
N LYS A 212 22.37 4.59 4.79
CA LYS A 212 22.77 3.22 4.43
C LYS A 212 21.63 2.22 4.54
N ILE A 213 20.61 2.51 5.36
CA ILE A 213 19.42 1.68 5.46
C ILE A 213 18.66 1.67 4.13
N PRO A 214 17.89 0.62 3.81
CA PRO A 214 17.07 0.54 2.61
C PRO A 214 16.14 1.74 2.46
N VAL A 215 16.08 2.30 1.24
CA VAL A 215 15.18 3.37 0.86
C VAL A 215 14.13 2.81 -0.10
N ILE A 216 12.87 3.04 0.20
CA ILE A 216 11.74 2.63 -0.62
C ILE A 216 11.14 3.88 -1.27
N GLY A 217 11.26 4.00 -2.60
CA GLY A 217 10.75 5.15 -3.35
C GLY A 217 9.21 5.10 -3.50
N ASN A 218 8.55 6.25 -3.43
CA ASN A 218 7.11 6.34 -3.61
C ASN A 218 6.71 7.65 -4.31
N GLY A 219 5.78 7.56 -5.24
CA GLY A 219 5.18 8.69 -5.96
C GLY A 219 5.29 8.56 -7.48
N ASP A 220 4.17 8.76 -8.16
CA ASP A 220 4.02 8.76 -9.63
C ASP A 220 4.50 7.52 -10.39
N VAL A 221 4.47 6.37 -9.74
CA VAL A 221 4.50 5.09 -10.44
C VAL A 221 3.10 4.86 -10.98
N LYS A 222 2.94 4.95 -12.29
CA LYS A 222 1.66 4.88 -13.01
C LYS A 222 1.51 3.62 -13.85
N VAL A 223 2.63 3.13 -14.38
CA VAL A 223 2.75 1.92 -15.21
C VAL A 223 3.86 1.02 -14.69
N ALA A 224 3.87 -0.24 -15.09
CA ALA A 224 4.85 -1.24 -14.63
C ALA A 224 6.30 -0.80 -14.92
N ALA A 225 6.55 -0.19 -16.07
CA ALA A 225 7.88 0.31 -16.43
C ALA A 225 8.43 1.42 -15.50
N ASP A 226 7.56 2.14 -14.79
CA ASP A 226 7.98 3.18 -13.84
C ASP A 226 8.72 2.59 -12.64
N ILE A 227 8.52 1.32 -12.32
CA ILE A 227 9.20 0.64 -11.20
C ILE A 227 10.69 0.60 -11.46
N GLU A 228 11.09 0.05 -12.60
CA GLU A 228 12.51 -0.02 -12.96
C GLU A 228 13.09 1.38 -13.22
N ARG A 229 12.30 2.29 -13.82
CA ARG A 229 12.72 3.67 -14.06
C ARG A 229 13.03 4.40 -12.76
N MET A 230 12.16 4.28 -11.73
CA MET A 230 12.41 4.90 -10.42
C MET A 230 13.66 4.31 -9.76
N LYS A 231 13.81 2.98 -9.74
CA LYS A 231 14.99 2.32 -9.16
C LYS A 231 16.29 2.74 -9.86
N ALA A 232 16.29 2.71 -11.19
CA ALA A 232 17.46 3.10 -11.98
C ALA A 232 17.85 4.57 -11.75
N TYR A 233 16.85 5.46 -11.62
CA TYR A 233 17.08 6.88 -11.42
C TYR A 233 17.54 7.22 -10.00
N THR A 234 16.95 6.59 -8.98
CA THR A 234 17.13 6.99 -7.58
C THR A 234 18.09 6.09 -6.80
N GLY A 235 18.33 4.87 -7.28
CA GLY A 235 19.11 3.84 -6.56
C GLY A 235 18.36 3.23 -5.37
N CYS A 236 17.05 3.47 -5.21
CA CYS A 236 16.26 2.86 -4.12
C CYS A 236 16.12 1.35 -4.30
N GLU A 237 16.02 0.60 -3.19
CA GLU A 237 15.94 -0.85 -3.19
C GLU A 237 14.59 -1.37 -3.70
N ALA A 238 13.53 -0.63 -3.40
CA ALA A 238 12.16 -1.00 -3.78
C ALA A 238 11.30 0.24 -4.04
N VAL A 239 10.12 0.00 -4.63
CA VAL A 239 9.18 1.05 -5.01
C VAL A 239 7.81 0.77 -4.39
N MET A 240 7.25 1.74 -3.66
CA MET A 240 5.87 1.68 -3.19
C MET A 240 4.91 2.23 -4.23
N ILE A 241 3.85 1.46 -4.50
CA ILE A 241 2.82 1.78 -5.48
C ILE A 241 1.49 1.99 -4.76
N GLY A 242 0.91 3.17 -4.91
CA GLY A 242 -0.40 3.49 -4.32
C GLY A 242 -1.52 3.45 -5.35
N ARG A 243 -1.94 4.63 -5.80
CA ARG A 243 -3.12 4.83 -6.66
C ARG A 243 -3.16 3.98 -7.92
N ALA A 244 -2.02 3.70 -8.52
CA ALA A 244 -1.94 2.88 -9.74
C ALA A 244 -2.32 1.42 -9.51
N ALA A 245 -2.17 0.90 -8.29
CA ALA A 245 -2.57 -0.46 -7.94
C ALA A 245 -4.11 -0.59 -7.83
N VAL A 246 -4.80 0.49 -7.47
CA VAL A 246 -6.26 0.45 -7.30
C VAL A 246 -6.95 0.34 -8.65
N GLY A 247 -7.56 -0.80 -8.92
CA GLY A 247 -8.13 -1.17 -10.23
C GLY A 247 -7.13 -1.82 -11.20
N ASN A 248 -5.83 -1.84 -10.84
CA ASN A 248 -4.78 -2.58 -11.55
C ASN A 248 -3.80 -3.27 -10.58
N PRO A 249 -4.23 -4.25 -9.77
CA PRO A 249 -3.31 -4.96 -8.88
C PRO A 249 -2.24 -5.77 -9.63
N TRP A 250 -2.44 -6.05 -10.91
CA TRP A 250 -1.45 -6.75 -11.77
C TRP A 250 -0.16 -5.96 -12.01
N ILE A 251 -0.12 -4.68 -11.62
CA ILE A 251 1.13 -3.89 -11.66
C ILE A 251 2.25 -4.56 -10.86
N PHE A 252 1.92 -5.33 -9.80
CA PHE A 252 2.89 -6.11 -9.04
C PHE A 252 3.42 -7.33 -9.81
N ALA A 253 2.63 -7.87 -10.76
CA ALA A 253 3.05 -8.88 -11.73
C ALA A 253 3.68 -8.26 -13.00
N ARG A 254 4.06 -6.97 -12.97
CA ARG A 254 4.65 -6.21 -14.08
C ARG A 254 3.73 -6.07 -15.30
N LEU A 255 2.41 -6.10 -15.09
CA LEU A 255 1.43 -5.91 -16.16
C LEU A 255 0.69 -4.58 -16.00
N ASP A 256 0.63 -3.84 -17.10
CA ASP A 256 -0.26 -2.70 -17.18
C ASP A 256 -1.71 -3.15 -17.42
N ARG A 257 -2.68 -2.33 -17.00
CA ARG A 257 -4.10 -2.67 -17.10
C ARG A 257 -4.55 -3.04 -18.54
N SER A 258 -3.93 -2.43 -19.56
CA SER A 258 -4.21 -2.70 -20.97
C SER A 258 -3.72 -4.08 -21.44
N GLN A 259 -2.84 -4.72 -20.70
CA GLN A 259 -2.30 -6.05 -21.00
C GLN A 259 -3.12 -7.18 -20.33
N VAL A 260 -4.05 -6.81 -19.45
CA VAL A 260 -4.87 -7.78 -18.71
C VAL A 260 -6.17 -8.03 -19.47
N PRO A 261 -6.46 -9.30 -19.85
CA PRO A 261 -7.68 -9.65 -20.56
C PRO A 261 -8.95 -9.27 -19.78
N PRO A 262 -10.05 -8.90 -20.46
CA PRO A 262 -11.32 -8.55 -19.81
C PRO A 262 -11.80 -9.62 -18.82
N GLU A 263 -11.72 -10.90 -19.21
CA GLU A 263 -12.13 -12.03 -18.36
C GLU A 263 -11.34 -12.10 -17.05
N ALA A 264 -10.01 -11.90 -17.08
CA ALA A 264 -9.19 -11.88 -15.87
C ALA A 264 -9.59 -10.72 -14.93
N VAL A 265 -10.00 -9.59 -15.49
CA VAL A 265 -10.51 -8.46 -14.69
C VAL A 265 -11.87 -8.79 -14.08
N ARG A 266 -12.77 -9.41 -14.85
CA ARG A 266 -14.07 -9.86 -14.34
C ARG A 266 -13.88 -10.80 -13.14
N GLN A 267 -13.06 -11.82 -13.28
CA GLN A 267 -12.74 -12.78 -12.21
C GLN A 267 -12.13 -12.08 -10.98
N MET A 268 -11.21 -11.13 -11.19
CA MET A 268 -10.62 -10.35 -10.10
C MET A 268 -11.66 -9.52 -9.35
N VAL A 269 -12.61 -8.92 -10.05
CA VAL A 269 -13.68 -8.13 -9.40
C VAL A 269 -14.57 -9.04 -8.56
N HIS A 270 -14.94 -10.23 -9.05
CA HIS A 270 -15.68 -11.25 -8.30
C HIS A 270 -14.90 -11.65 -7.03
N GLN A 271 -13.65 -12.08 -7.17
CA GLN A 271 -12.80 -12.52 -6.07
C GLN A 271 -12.62 -11.40 -5.01
N HIS A 272 -12.42 -10.18 -5.46
CA HIS A 272 -12.21 -9.04 -4.55
C HIS A 272 -13.50 -8.71 -3.78
N LEU A 273 -14.66 -8.74 -4.43
CA LEU A 273 -15.96 -8.57 -3.76
C LEU A 273 -16.21 -9.69 -2.75
N GLU A 274 -15.98 -10.95 -3.11
CA GLU A 274 -16.13 -12.09 -2.20
C GLU A 274 -15.26 -11.93 -0.95
N ARG A 275 -13.99 -11.54 -1.10
CA ARG A 275 -13.09 -11.26 0.03
C ARG A 275 -13.60 -10.13 0.90
N HIS A 276 -14.14 -9.05 0.32
CA HIS A 276 -14.74 -7.96 1.08
C HIS A 276 -15.96 -8.43 1.87
N MET A 277 -16.85 -9.21 1.26
CA MET A 277 -18.04 -9.74 1.93
C MET A 277 -17.67 -10.73 3.05
N ALA A 278 -16.70 -11.59 2.82
CA ALA A 278 -16.21 -12.51 3.84
C ALA A 278 -15.59 -11.79 5.03
N PHE A 279 -14.88 -10.70 4.78
CA PHE A 279 -14.15 -9.95 5.81
C PHE A 279 -15.04 -8.98 6.60
N TYR A 280 -15.90 -8.23 5.92
CA TYR A 280 -16.73 -7.17 6.52
C TYR A 280 -18.19 -7.59 6.77
N GLY A 281 -18.61 -8.77 6.28
CA GLY A 281 -20.01 -9.16 6.14
C GLY A 281 -20.61 -8.59 4.84
N VAL A 282 -21.67 -9.22 4.36
CA VAL A 282 -22.24 -8.97 3.02
C VAL A 282 -22.55 -7.49 2.79
N ARG A 283 -23.32 -6.86 3.68
CA ARG A 283 -23.78 -5.47 3.51
C ARG A 283 -22.63 -4.46 3.55
N ILE A 284 -21.75 -4.55 4.54
CA ILE A 284 -20.64 -3.60 4.71
C ILE A 284 -19.58 -3.87 3.65
N GLY A 285 -19.27 -5.13 3.36
CA GLY A 285 -18.32 -5.53 2.34
C GLY A 285 -18.69 -5.00 0.96
N MET A 286 -19.94 -5.17 0.54
CA MET A 286 -20.47 -4.62 -0.70
C MET A 286 -20.35 -3.08 -0.75
N MET A 287 -20.72 -2.40 0.33
CA MET A 287 -20.62 -0.94 0.40
C MET A 287 -19.18 -0.45 0.27
N LEU A 288 -18.24 -1.06 1.01
CA LEU A 288 -16.83 -0.68 0.99
C LEU A 288 -16.15 -1.04 -0.33
N PHE A 289 -16.56 -2.13 -0.98
CA PHE A 289 -16.01 -2.56 -2.26
C PHE A 289 -16.30 -1.58 -3.40
N ARG A 290 -17.40 -0.83 -3.38
CA ARG A 290 -17.80 0.08 -4.47
C ARG A 290 -16.71 1.04 -4.93
N LYS A 291 -15.85 1.51 -4.03
CA LYS A 291 -14.72 2.38 -4.36
C LYS A 291 -13.66 1.66 -5.23
N HIS A 292 -13.42 0.37 -4.97
CA HIS A 292 -12.55 -0.48 -5.79
C HIS A 292 -13.22 -0.79 -7.14
N ALA A 293 -14.49 -1.21 -7.11
CA ALA A 293 -15.28 -1.46 -8.31
C ALA A 293 -15.27 -0.27 -9.27
N MET A 294 -15.45 0.94 -8.73
CA MET A 294 -15.38 2.16 -9.53
C MET A 294 -14.06 2.30 -10.29
N GLN A 295 -12.92 1.94 -9.70
CA GLN A 295 -11.62 2.03 -10.37
C GLN A 295 -11.46 0.95 -11.45
N TYR A 296 -11.86 -0.29 -11.17
CA TYR A 296 -11.89 -1.35 -12.19
C TYR A 296 -12.72 -0.93 -13.41
N LEU A 297 -13.93 -0.42 -13.19
CA LEU A 297 -14.85 0.01 -14.25
C LEU A 297 -14.38 1.28 -14.97
N LYS A 298 -13.71 2.22 -14.27
CA LYS A 298 -13.17 3.43 -14.87
C LYS A 298 -12.11 3.10 -15.92
N LEU A 299 -11.25 2.14 -15.65
CA LEU A 299 -10.18 1.73 -16.55
C LEU A 299 -10.71 0.97 -17.79
N GLN A 300 -11.96 0.47 -17.76
CA GLN A 300 -12.65 -0.10 -18.92
C GLN A 300 -13.24 0.96 -19.87
N ARG A 301 -13.12 2.25 -19.56
CA ARG A 301 -13.66 3.35 -20.34
C ARG A 301 -15.18 3.28 -20.60
N LEU A 302 -15.93 2.61 -19.73
CA LEU A 302 -17.38 2.50 -19.84
C LEU A 302 -18.07 3.86 -19.72
N PRO A 303 -19.21 4.06 -20.40
CA PRO A 303 -20.04 5.26 -20.25
C PRO A 303 -20.40 5.50 -18.78
N ARG A 304 -20.53 6.77 -18.39
CA ARG A 304 -20.86 7.14 -17.00
C ARG A 304 -22.18 6.51 -16.55
N ALA A 305 -23.21 6.51 -17.39
CA ALA A 305 -24.51 5.92 -17.06
C ALA A 305 -24.39 4.43 -16.73
N THR A 306 -23.63 3.66 -17.52
CA THR A 306 -23.39 2.24 -17.33
C THR A 306 -22.67 1.98 -15.99
N ARG A 307 -21.62 2.74 -15.72
CA ARG A 307 -20.88 2.63 -14.44
C ARG A 307 -21.81 2.94 -13.24
N THR A 308 -22.63 3.98 -13.36
CA THR A 308 -23.58 4.35 -12.30
C THR A 308 -24.60 3.25 -12.08
N ARG A 309 -25.17 2.65 -13.14
CA ARG A 309 -26.11 1.52 -13.04
C ARG A 309 -25.54 0.37 -12.22
N ILE A 310 -24.28 -0.04 -12.50
CA ILE A 310 -23.63 -1.13 -11.76
C ILE A 310 -23.39 -0.76 -10.30
N LEU A 311 -22.84 0.43 -10.05
CA LEU A 311 -22.46 0.87 -8.71
C LEU A 311 -23.66 1.13 -7.78
N LEU A 312 -24.85 1.32 -8.33
CA LEU A 312 -26.09 1.52 -7.59
C LEU A 312 -26.79 0.20 -7.20
N GLN A 313 -26.34 -0.96 -7.71
CA GLN A 313 -26.92 -2.23 -7.28
C GLN A 313 -26.76 -2.42 -5.76
N GLU A 314 -27.81 -2.83 -5.08
CA GLU A 314 -27.84 -2.88 -3.61
C GLU A 314 -27.31 -4.19 -3.06
N ASN A 315 -27.49 -5.28 -3.81
CA ASN A 315 -26.98 -6.61 -3.45
C ASN A 315 -25.87 -7.08 -4.38
N ALA A 316 -25.10 -8.08 -3.95
CA ALA A 316 -23.94 -8.58 -4.65
C ALA A 316 -24.32 -9.36 -5.91
N GLU A 317 -25.43 -10.07 -5.91
CA GLU A 317 -25.90 -10.88 -7.05
C GLU A 317 -26.25 -9.99 -8.25
N ASP A 318 -27.08 -8.96 -8.05
CA ASP A 318 -27.42 -7.99 -9.09
C ASP A 318 -26.20 -7.20 -9.57
N PHE A 319 -25.26 -6.87 -8.64
CA PHE A 319 -24.02 -6.20 -8.99
C PHE A 319 -23.18 -7.06 -9.93
N LEU A 320 -22.98 -8.34 -9.59
CA LEU A 320 -22.18 -9.26 -10.38
C LEU A 320 -22.86 -9.58 -11.71
N ALA A 321 -24.18 -9.78 -11.73
CA ALA A 321 -24.93 -9.98 -12.99
C ALA A 321 -24.81 -8.78 -13.92
N ALA A 322 -24.94 -7.55 -13.43
CA ALA A 322 -24.77 -6.35 -14.22
C ALA A 322 -23.32 -6.13 -14.70
N LEU A 323 -22.35 -6.62 -13.95
CA LEU A 323 -20.94 -6.62 -14.31
C LEU A 323 -20.68 -7.63 -15.44
N ASP A 324 -21.15 -8.88 -15.27
CA ASP A 324 -20.93 -9.99 -16.20
C ASP A 324 -21.53 -9.68 -17.59
N GLU A 325 -22.72 -9.08 -17.63
CA GLU A 325 -23.35 -8.61 -18.88
C GLU A 325 -22.40 -7.72 -19.70
N ILE A 326 -21.65 -6.84 -19.04
CA ILE A 326 -20.74 -5.91 -19.71
C ILE A 326 -19.46 -6.61 -20.19
N TYR A 327 -18.88 -7.46 -19.37
CA TYR A 327 -17.64 -8.14 -19.73
C TYR A 327 -17.86 -9.15 -20.87
N THR A 328 -18.99 -9.87 -20.88
CA THR A 328 -19.38 -10.74 -22.00
C THR A 328 -19.54 -9.93 -23.30
N GLY A 329 -20.13 -8.74 -23.24
CA GLY A 329 -20.22 -7.84 -24.40
C GLY A 329 -18.87 -7.33 -24.91
N LEU A 330 -17.90 -7.12 -24.04
CA LEU A 330 -16.53 -6.70 -24.40
C LEU A 330 -15.73 -7.84 -25.05
N GLU A 331 -15.89 -9.07 -24.60
CA GLU A 331 -15.25 -10.24 -25.18
C GLU A 331 -15.69 -10.48 -26.63
N ILE A 332 -17.00 -10.40 -26.88
CA ILE A 332 -17.56 -10.55 -28.25
C ILE A 332 -16.98 -9.48 -29.18
N GLN A 333 -16.80 -8.24 -28.72
CA GLN A 333 -16.22 -7.17 -29.55
C GLN A 333 -14.73 -7.39 -29.83
N SER A 334 -13.97 -7.91 -28.85
CA SER A 334 -12.53 -8.18 -29.02
C SER A 334 -12.28 -9.32 -30.00
N GLU A 335 -13.06 -10.39 -29.96
CA GLU A 335 -12.97 -11.52 -30.90
C GLU A 335 -13.35 -11.12 -32.32
N THR A 336 -14.33 -10.24 -32.46
CA THR A 336 -14.75 -9.72 -33.78
C THR A 336 -13.67 -8.84 -34.40
N SER A 337 -12.94 -8.06 -33.58
CA SER A 337 -11.85 -7.18 -34.06
C SER A 337 -10.58 -7.95 -34.44
N LEU A 338 -10.40 -9.18 -33.96
CA LEU A 338 -9.26 -10.05 -34.31
C LEU A 338 -9.51 -10.85 -35.59
N ARG A 339 -10.74 -10.88 -36.09
CA ARG A 339 -11.15 -11.61 -37.32
C ARG A 339 -11.28 -10.71 -38.55
N LEU A 340 -11.05 -9.41 -38.41
CA LEU A 340 -10.99 -8.40 -39.49
C LEU A 340 -9.56 -7.89 -39.65
#